data_13f5a2b79e372dbb14559f997cfbca90
#
_entry.id   13f5a2b79e372dbb14559f997cfbca90
#
_cell.length_a   1.000
_cell.length_b   1.000
_cell.length_c   1.000
_cell.angle_alpha   90.00
_cell.angle_beta   90.00
_cell.angle_gamma   90.00
#
_symmetry.space_group_name_H-M   'P 1'
#
loop_
_entity.id
_entity.type
_entity.pdbx_description
1 polymer ?
#
loop_
_entity_poly.entity_id
_entity_poly.type
_entity_poly.pdbx_seq_one_letter_code
_entity_poly.pdbx_strand_id
1 'polypeptide(L)'
;MKSVFITGAARGIGLAIARVFAEKGWRVGLYDKNDETFPELLNTPPFAGNSVAGHIDVTQAASVRSALEAFMAASGGRLDVLVNNAGVVAVGEFGDSDPEQLAEVIAVNVRGLTMVSRLAFPYLKATPDAMVINLCSASSVHGVPWLSVYSASKFYVDGLSQALDIEWAEHDIHVTSLKPPAINTAMGHQLEARHTAKMPITMEAAEVAQAAFNAVIERRPHHLLGRGVRMWSVLDGLLPARWGRRLTAYLVGAS
;
A
#
# COMPACT_ATOMS: atom_id res chain seq x y z
N MET A 1 -10.55 8.35 20.71
CA MET A 1 -9.30 7.65 20.31
C MET A 1 -9.22 7.70 18.80
N LYS A 2 -8.07 8.03 18.21
CA LYS A 2 -7.87 7.97 16.74
C LYS A 2 -7.88 6.51 16.27
N SER A 3 -8.26 6.30 15.02
CA SER A 3 -8.49 4.97 14.46
C SER A 3 -7.85 4.80 13.08
N VAL A 4 -7.39 3.60 12.76
CA VAL A 4 -6.81 3.23 11.47
C VAL A 4 -7.37 1.91 10.97
N PHE A 5 -7.80 1.86 9.72
CA PHE A 5 -8.23 0.65 9.02
C PHE A 5 -7.15 0.24 8.01
N ILE A 6 -6.67 -1.00 8.08
CA ILE A 6 -5.54 -1.47 7.27
C ILE A 6 -5.96 -2.72 6.50
N THR A 7 -5.84 -2.69 5.17
CA THR A 7 -6.03 -3.86 4.31
C THR A 7 -4.70 -4.60 4.10
N GLY A 8 -4.72 -5.93 3.99
CA GLY A 8 -3.49 -6.72 3.86
C GLY A 8 -2.65 -6.72 5.14
N ALA A 9 -3.31 -6.80 6.30
CA ALA A 9 -2.68 -6.57 7.61
C ALA A 9 -2.15 -7.85 8.29
N ALA A 10 -2.33 -9.04 7.70
CA ALA A 10 -1.90 -10.30 8.35
C ALA A 10 -0.37 -10.47 8.39
N ARG A 11 0.37 -9.81 7.51
CA ARG A 11 1.84 -9.96 7.39
C ARG A 11 2.52 -8.75 6.77
N GLY A 12 3.85 -8.80 6.73
CA GLY A 12 4.69 -7.85 5.98
C GLY A 12 4.48 -6.39 6.41
N ILE A 13 4.36 -5.51 5.41
CA ILE A 13 4.23 -4.06 5.64
C ILE A 13 2.93 -3.74 6.39
N GLY A 14 1.80 -4.36 6.04
CA GLY A 14 0.52 -4.10 6.68
C GLY A 14 0.53 -4.41 8.17
N LEU A 15 1.10 -5.56 8.57
CA LEU A 15 1.26 -5.92 9.98
C LEU A 15 2.22 -4.98 10.72
N ALA A 16 3.33 -4.57 10.06
CA ALA A 16 4.26 -3.62 10.64
C ALA A 16 3.60 -2.24 10.87
N ILE A 17 2.80 -1.76 9.92
CA ILE A 17 2.02 -0.52 10.08
C ILE A 17 1.04 -0.67 11.26
N ALA A 18 0.30 -1.78 11.31
CA ALA A 18 -0.63 -2.05 12.41
C ALA A 18 0.06 -1.96 13.79
N ARG A 19 1.27 -2.54 13.92
CA ARG A 19 2.05 -2.48 15.17
C ARG A 19 2.41 -1.05 15.55
N VAL A 20 2.94 -0.25 14.63
CA VAL A 20 3.33 1.14 14.91
C VAL A 20 2.12 1.96 15.36
N PHE A 21 0.97 1.84 14.71
CA PHE A 21 -0.23 2.57 15.11
C PHE A 21 -0.76 2.09 16.48
N ALA A 22 -0.75 0.78 16.75
CA ALA A 22 -1.16 0.23 18.03
C ALA A 22 -0.25 0.70 19.20
N GLU A 23 1.07 0.71 19.00
CA GLU A 23 2.06 1.23 19.96
C GLU A 23 1.88 2.73 20.26
N LYS A 24 1.32 3.48 19.31
CA LYS A 24 0.95 4.90 19.48
C LYS A 24 -0.43 5.09 20.10
N GLY A 25 -1.08 4.02 20.55
CA GLY A 25 -2.37 4.07 21.25
C GLY A 25 -3.58 4.30 20.34
N TRP A 26 -3.47 4.02 19.03
CA TRP A 26 -4.59 4.11 18.11
C TRP A 26 -5.45 2.84 18.18
N ARG A 27 -6.74 2.98 17.86
CA ARG A 27 -7.57 1.83 17.53
C ARG A 27 -7.20 1.31 16.14
N VAL A 28 -6.79 0.05 16.06
CA VAL A 28 -6.32 -0.56 14.82
C VAL A 28 -7.29 -1.62 14.33
N GLY A 29 -7.71 -1.51 13.08
CA GLY A 29 -8.42 -2.54 12.34
C GLY A 29 -7.45 -3.30 11.43
N LEU A 30 -7.23 -4.59 11.74
CA LEU A 30 -6.42 -5.49 10.93
C LEU A 30 -7.35 -6.30 10.03
N TYR A 31 -7.28 -6.08 8.72
CA TYR A 31 -8.12 -6.79 7.76
C TYR A 31 -7.30 -7.44 6.65
N ASP A 32 -7.54 -8.72 6.41
CA ASP A 32 -6.83 -9.52 5.40
C ASP A 32 -7.75 -10.61 4.85
N LYS A 33 -7.42 -11.12 3.67
CA LYS A 33 -8.05 -12.33 3.13
C LYS A 33 -7.62 -13.58 3.92
N ASN A 34 -6.41 -13.58 4.47
CA ASN A 34 -5.85 -14.62 5.33
C ASN A 34 -5.86 -14.15 6.78
N ASP A 35 -6.92 -14.40 7.50
CA ASP A 35 -7.17 -13.89 8.85
C ASP A 35 -6.88 -14.89 9.99
N GLU A 36 -6.33 -16.04 9.65
CA GLU A 36 -6.08 -17.16 10.59
C GLU A 36 -5.19 -16.78 11.79
N THR A 37 -4.26 -15.83 11.62
CA THR A 37 -3.34 -15.40 12.69
C THR A 37 -3.91 -14.33 13.59
N PHE A 38 -5.02 -13.73 13.26
CA PHE A 38 -5.57 -12.59 14.01
C PHE A 38 -6.04 -12.92 15.43
N PRO A 39 -6.65 -14.09 15.72
CA PRO A 39 -7.05 -14.41 17.09
C PRO A 39 -5.87 -14.42 18.06
N GLU A 40 -4.70 -14.91 17.64
CA GLU A 40 -3.49 -14.90 18.46
C GLU A 40 -2.93 -13.47 18.58
N LEU A 41 -2.85 -12.73 17.48
CA LEU A 41 -2.35 -11.35 17.47
C LEU A 41 -3.14 -10.43 18.39
N LEU A 42 -4.47 -10.53 18.40
CA LEU A 42 -5.34 -9.69 19.22
C LEU A 42 -5.18 -9.91 20.72
N ASN A 43 -4.65 -11.07 21.13
CA ASN A 43 -4.39 -11.40 22.53
C ASN A 43 -2.99 -10.98 23.01
N THR A 44 -2.15 -10.43 22.12
CA THR A 44 -0.76 -10.07 22.44
C THR A 44 -0.52 -8.56 22.26
N PRO A 45 0.38 -7.95 23.08
CA PRO A 45 0.79 -6.57 22.84
C PRO A 45 1.45 -6.42 21.44
N PRO A 46 1.25 -5.27 20.79
CA PRO A 46 0.53 -4.08 21.24
C PRO A 46 -0.98 -4.06 20.91
N PHE A 47 -1.54 -5.16 20.37
CA PHE A 47 -2.90 -5.20 19.84
C PHE A 47 -3.98 -5.42 20.91
N ALA A 48 -3.61 -6.03 22.03
CA ALA A 48 -4.54 -6.39 23.08
C ALA A 48 -5.34 -5.17 23.60
N GLY A 49 -6.67 -5.30 23.57
CA GLY A 49 -7.61 -4.30 24.10
C GLY A 49 -7.92 -3.10 23.19
N ASN A 50 -7.08 -2.78 22.20
CA ASN A 50 -7.26 -1.61 21.33
C ASN A 50 -7.40 -1.93 19.85
N SER A 51 -7.37 -3.20 19.47
CA SER A 51 -7.43 -3.60 18.07
C SER A 51 -8.60 -4.52 17.78
N VAL A 52 -9.06 -4.49 16.55
CA VAL A 52 -10.05 -5.43 16.01
C VAL A 52 -9.51 -5.99 14.70
N ALA A 53 -9.94 -7.18 14.35
CA ALA A 53 -9.48 -7.82 13.12
C ALA A 53 -10.62 -8.59 12.45
N GLY A 54 -10.49 -8.84 11.16
CA GLY A 54 -11.48 -9.61 10.43
C GLY A 54 -11.08 -9.89 8.99
N HIS A 55 -11.90 -10.72 8.36
CA HIS A 55 -11.75 -11.08 6.96
C HIS A 55 -12.10 -9.92 6.02
N ILE A 56 -11.29 -9.72 4.98
CA ILE A 56 -11.61 -8.86 3.84
C ILE A 56 -11.03 -9.43 2.54
N ASP A 57 -11.87 -9.70 1.57
CA ASP A 57 -11.46 -9.83 0.18
C ASP A 57 -11.73 -8.50 -0.54
N VAL A 58 -10.68 -7.73 -0.82
CA VAL A 58 -10.80 -6.39 -1.43
C VAL A 58 -11.39 -6.45 -2.84
N THR A 59 -11.41 -7.62 -3.50
CA THR A 59 -12.02 -7.82 -4.82
C THR A 59 -13.54 -7.97 -4.77
N GLN A 60 -14.12 -8.12 -3.56
CA GLN A 60 -15.54 -8.36 -3.34
C GLN A 60 -16.20 -7.21 -2.57
N ALA A 61 -17.10 -6.47 -3.22
CA ALA A 61 -17.75 -5.30 -2.63
C ALA A 61 -18.50 -5.62 -1.32
N ALA A 62 -19.13 -6.78 -1.23
CA ALA A 62 -19.85 -7.21 -0.03
C ALA A 62 -18.87 -7.42 1.14
N SER A 63 -17.73 -8.08 0.90
CA SER A 63 -16.70 -8.29 1.91
C SER A 63 -16.13 -6.96 2.42
N VAL A 64 -15.85 -6.01 1.52
CA VAL A 64 -15.37 -4.67 1.89
C VAL A 64 -16.39 -3.92 2.75
N ARG A 65 -17.69 -3.96 2.39
CA ARG A 65 -18.75 -3.31 3.20
C ARG A 65 -18.82 -3.90 4.59
N SER A 66 -18.91 -5.22 4.70
CA SER A 66 -18.99 -5.91 6.00
C SER A 66 -17.77 -5.60 6.89
N ALA A 67 -16.57 -5.57 6.33
CA ALA A 67 -15.34 -5.24 7.06
C ALA A 67 -15.36 -3.79 7.57
N LEU A 68 -15.76 -2.82 6.71
CA LEU A 68 -15.87 -1.42 7.10
C LEU A 68 -16.95 -1.23 8.18
N GLU A 69 -18.13 -1.81 8.04
CA GLU A 69 -19.22 -1.72 9.02
C GLU A 69 -18.80 -2.30 10.38
N ALA A 70 -18.16 -3.47 10.40
CA ALA A 70 -17.63 -4.07 11.62
C ALA A 70 -16.59 -3.17 12.31
N PHE A 71 -15.67 -2.59 11.53
CA PHE A 71 -14.69 -1.65 12.06
C PHE A 71 -15.34 -0.38 12.60
N MET A 72 -16.29 0.21 11.88
CA MET A 72 -16.99 1.43 12.32
C MET A 72 -17.74 1.23 13.62
N ALA A 73 -18.41 0.08 13.79
CA ALA A 73 -19.04 -0.29 15.05
C ALA A 73 -18.03 -0.37 16.22
N ALA A 74 -16.84 -0.93 15.97
CA ALA A 74 -15.79 -1.07 16.96
C ALA A 74 -15.02 0.24 17.24
N SER A 75 -14.90 1.14 16.25
CA SER A 75 -14.16 2.40 16.37
C SER A 75 -14.98 3.58 16.90
N GLY A 76 -16.25 3.34 17.25
CA GLY A 76 -17.16 4.40 17.68
C GLY A 76 -17.53 5.37 16.54
N GLY A 77 -17.61 4.86 15.32
CA GLY A 77 -18.01 5.63 14.15
C GLY A 77 -16.90 6.50 13.54
N ARG A 78 -15.63 6.27 13.88
CA ARG A 78 -14.49 7.05 13.36
C ARG A 78 -13.59 6.23 12.43
N LEU A 79 -13.17 6.87 11.34
CA LEU A 79 -12.12 6.38 10.45
C LEU A 79 -11.12 7.53 10.18
N ASP A 80 -10.13 7.67 11.05
CA ASP A 80 -9.14 8.75 10.92
C ASP A 80 -8.13 8.45 9.82
N VAL A 81 -7.70 7.19 9.67
CA VAL A 81 -6.77 6.78 8.61
C VAL A 81 -7.23 5.49 7.94
N LEU A 82 -7.29 5.50 6.62
CA LEU A 82 -7.41 4.31 5.78
C LEU A 82 -6.04 3.98 5.19
N VAL A 83 -5.55 2.75 5.38
CA VAL A 83 -4.33 2.26 4.74
C VAL A 83 -4.69 1.19 3.71
N ASN A 84 -4.63 1.54 2.44
CA ASN A 84 -4.75 0.61 1.34
C ASN A 84 -3.38 -0.06 1.09
N ASN A 85 -3.14 -1.19 1.77
CA ASN A 85 -1.90 -1.93 1.67
C ASN A 85 -2.06 -3.29 0.96
N ALA A 86 -3.25 -3.88 0.94
CA ALA A 86 -3.50 -5.13 0.22
C ALA A 86 -2.97 -5.06 -1.21
N GLY A 87 -2.19 -6.06 -1.62
CA GLY A 87 -1.60 -6.10 -2.94
C GLY A 87 -0.94 -7.45 -3.23
N VAL A 88 -0.85 -7.76 -4.50
CA VAL A 88 -0.18 -8.95 -5.04
C VAL A 88 0.77 -8.57 -6.17
N VAL A 89 1.70 -9.46 -6.49
CA VAL A 89 2.68 -9.28 -7.57
C VAL A 89 2.71 -10.53 -8.46
N ALA A 90 2.84 -10.32 -9.75
CA ALA A 90 3.23 -11.34 -10.72
C ALA A 90 4.60 -10.96 -11.28
N VAL A 91 5.55 -11.90 -11.26
CA VAL A 91 6.93 -11.70 -11.68
C VAL A 91 7.26 -12.66 -12.82
N GLY A 92 7.62 -12.13 -13.97
CA GLY A 92 7.98 -12.93 -15.14
C GLY A 92 7.97 -12.13 -16.43
N GLU A 93 8.47 -12.74 -17.50
CA GLU A 93 8.33 -12.17 -18.84
C GLU A 93 6.85 -12.12 -19.21
N PHE A 94 6.42 -10.99 -19.78
CA PHE A 94 4.99 -10.77 -20.05
C PHE A 94 4.41 -11.83 -20.99
N GLY A 95 5.20 -12.25 -22.00
CA GLY A 95 4.78 -13.27 -22.98
C GLY A 95 4.59 -14.66 -22.38
N ASP A 96 5.26 -14.98 -21.28
CA ASP A 96 5.24 -16.30 -20.63
C ASP A 96 4.41 -16.29 -19.31
N SER A 97 3.88 -15.13 -18.93
CA SER A 97 3.12 -14.99 -17.68
C SER A 97 1.73 -15.62 -17.81
N ASP A 98 1.26 -16.24 -16.75
CA ASP A 98 -0.12 -16.74 -16.66
C ASP A 98 -1.11 -15.58 -16.68
N PRO A 99 -2.03 -15.50 -17.65
CA PRO A 99 -3.02 -14.43 -17.75
C PRO A 99 -3.88 -14.26 -16.49
N GLU A 100 -4.20 -15.35 -15.77
CA GLU A 100 -5.00 -15.28 -14.55
C GLU A 100 -4.22 -14.60 -13.41
N GLN A 101 -2.92 -14.84 -13.28
CA GLN A 101 -2.09 -14.13 -12.32
C GLN A 101 -1.97 -12.62 -12.65
N LEU A 102 -1.88 -12.27 -13.93
CA LEU A 102 -1.89 -10.87 -14.36
C LEU A 102 -3.23 -10.21 -14.06
N ALA A 103 -4.34 -10.91 -14.31
CA ALA A 103 -5.69 -10.44 -13.99
C ALA A 103 -5.88 -10.26 -12.48
N GLU A 104 -5.34 -11.15 -11.64
CA GLU A 104 -5.36 -11.02 -10.18
C GLU A 104 -4.65 -9.75 -9.71
N VAL A 105 -3.50 -9.40 -10.29
CA VAL A 105 -2.80 -8.14 -9.97
C VAL A 105 -3.71 -6.94 -10.21
N ILE A 106 -4.43 -6.90 -11.32
CA ILE A 106 -5.40 -5.82 -11.61
C ILE A 106 -6.59 -5.87 -10.65
N ALA A 107 -7.13 -7.05 -10.39
CA ALA A 107 -8.28 -7.22 -9.51
C ALA A 107 -7.98 -6.72 -8.08
N VAL A 108 -6.82 -7.04 -7.52
CA VAL A 108 -6.44 -6.66 -6.16
C VAL A 108 -5.89 -5.23 -6.11
N ASN A 109 -4.84 -4.92 -6.89
CA ASN A 109 -4.09 -3.67 -6.74
C ASN A 109 -4.82 -2.44 -7.32
N VAL A 110 -5.70 -2.65 -8.30
CA VAL A 110 -6.42 -1.57 -8.98
C VAL A 110 -7.88 -1.54 -8.52
N ARG A 111 -8.66 -2.54 -8.91
CA ARG A 111 -10.09 -2.59 -8.61
C ARG A 111 -10.35 -2.66 -7.10
N GLY A 112 -9.60 -3.49 -6.37
CA GLY A 112 -9.73 -3.66 -4.93
C GLY A 112 -9.47 -2.37 -4.17
N LEU A 113 -8.33 -1.72 -4.42
CA LEU A 113 -7.99 -0.44 -3.81
C LEU A 113 -9.03 0.65 -4.12
N THR A 114 -9.48 0.74 -5.38
CA THR A 114 -10.51 1.70 -5.78
C THR A 114 -11.81 1.45 -5.03
N MET A 115 -12.22 0.19 -4.90
CA MET A 115 -13.44 -0.20 -4.21
C MET A 115 -13.37 0.11 -2.71
N VAL A 116 -12.26 -0.22 -2.04
CA VAL A 116 -12.07 0.09 -0.62
C VAL A 116 -12.13 1.60 -0.40
N SER A 117 -11.39 2.38 -1.19
CA SER A 117 -11.37 3.85 -1.09
C SER A 117 -12.78 4.44 -1.29
N ARG A 118 -13.50 3.99 -2.33
CA ARG A 118 -14.85 4.49 -2.63
C ARG A 118 -15.85 4.14 -1.54
N LEU A 119 -15.80 2.94 -0.98
CA LEU A 119 -16.72 2.50 0.07
C LEU A 119 -16.39 3.09 1.44
N ALA A 120 -15.12 3.41 1.70
CA ALA A 120 -14.67 4.09 2.92
C ALA A 120 -14.98 5.60 2.90
N PHE A 121 -15.17 6.21 1.73
CA PHE A 121 -15.36 7.66 1.58
C PHE A 121 -16.42 8.27 2.51
N PRO A 122 -17.64 7.71 2.69
CA PRO A 122 -18.63 8.29 3.60
C PRO A 122 -18.14 8.39 5.04
N TYR A 123 -17.35 7.42 5.50
CA TYR A 123 -16.80 7.36 6.86
C TYR A 123 -15.63 8.33 7.03
N LEU A 124 -14.76 8.42 6.02
CA LEU A 124 -13.68 9.41 5.97
C LEU A 124 -14.25 10.83 6.01
N LYS A 125 -15.24 11.14 5.16
CA LYS A 125 -15.91 12.44 5.10
C LYS A 125 -16.60 12.82 6.42
N ALA A 126 -17.10 11.86 7.17
CA ALA A 126 -17.71 12.08 8.48
C ALA A 126 -16.67 12.27 9.61
N THR A 127 -15.39 12.01 9.35
CA THR A 127 -14.31 12.10 10.31
C THR A 127 -13.42 13.31 9.98
N PRO A 128 -13.42 14.38 10.80
CA PRO A 128 -12.57 15.54 10.57
C PRO A 128 -11.10 15.15 10.47
N ASP A 129 -10.39 15.77 9.53
CA ASP A 129 -8.95 15.62 9.39
C ASP A 129 -8.54 14.19 8.99
N ALA A 130 -9.40 13.49 8.23
CA ALA A 130 -9.17 12.12 7.81
C ALA A 130 -8.06 11.99 6.75
N MET A 131 -7.49 10.79 6.64
CA MET A 131 -6.39 10.55 5.70
C MET A 131 -6.49 9.18 5.03
N VAL A 132 -6.05 9.11 3.77
CA VAL A 132 -5.84 7.85 3.04
C VAL A 132 -4.36 7.69 2.72
N ILE A 133 -3.80 6.55 3.07
CA ILE A 133 -2.43 6.16 2.73
C ILE A 133 -2.49 4.99 1.75
N ASN A 134 -2.05 5.20 0.52
CA ASN A 134 -2.01 4.18 -0.50
C ASN A 134 -0.59 3.60 -0.63
N LEU A 135 -0.42 2.29 -0.40
CA LEU A 135 0.87 1.61 -0.62
C LEU A 135 1.12 1.47 -2.13
N CYS A 136 1.94 2.38 -2.62
CA CYS A 136 2.46 2.39 -3.98
C CYS A 136 3.77 1.57 -4.07
N SER A 137 4.70 1.97 -4.90
CA SER A 137 6.03 1.35 -5.08
C SER A 137 6.95 2.29 -5.86
N ALA A 138 8.24 2.12 -5.73
CA ALA A 138 9.24 2.72 -6.62
C ALA A 138 9.00 2.35 -8.10
N SER A 139 8.35 1.20 -8.38
CA SER A 139 7.97 0.80 -9.74
C SER A 139 6.90 1.68 -10.40
N SER A 140 6.35 2.67 -9.70
CA SER A 140 5.53 3.74 -10.28
C SER A 140 6.33 4.94 -10.79
N VAL A 141 7.65 4.95 -10.64
CA VAL A 141 8.52 5.97 -11.24
C VAL A 141 8.73 5.67 -12.72
N HIS A 142 9.05 4.42 -13.04
CA HIS A 142 9.23 3.93 -14.40
C HIS A 142 8.76 2.47 -14.49
N GLY A 143 8.24 2.04 -15.65
CA GLY A 143 7.84 0.64 -15.87
C GLY A 143 9.04 -0.30 -15.76
N VAL A 144 8.94 -1.30 -14.88
CA VAL A 144 10.02 -2.24 -14.59
C VAL A 144 9.83 -3.52 -15.39
N PRO A 145 10.83 -3.97 -16.19
CA PRO A 145 10.82 -5.28 -16.83
C PRO A 145 10.50 -6.40 -15.85
N TRP A 146 9.84 -7.45 -16.32
CA TRP A 146 9.34 -8.61 -15.55
C TRP A 146 8.30 -8.28 -14.47
N LEU A 147 7.95 -6.99 -14.31
CA LEU A 147 6.92 -6.47 -13.41
C LEU A 147 5.90 -5.60 -14.14
N SER A 148 5.69 -5.83 -15.44
CA SER A 148 4.93 -4.95 -16.32
C SER A 148 3.54 -4.58 -15.76
N VAL A 149 2.70 -5.58 -15.45
CA VAL A 149 1.35 -5.36 -14.92
C VAL A 149 1.38 -4.83 -13.49
N TYR A 150 2.31 -5.31 -12.66
CA TYR A 150 2.50 -4.77 -11.31
C TYR A 150 2.89 -3.29 -11.35
N SER A 151 3.89 -2.91 -12.16
CA SER A 151 4.27 -1.50 -12.33
C SER A 151 3.09 -0.67 -12.81
N ALA A 152 2.37 -1.11 -13.84
CA ALA A 152 1.18 -0.42 -14.35
C ALA A 152 0.13 -0.22 -13.24
N SER A 153 -0.09 -1.24 -12.39
CA SER A 153 -0.99 -1.12 -11.23
C SER A 153 -0.52 -0.07 -10.22
N LYS A 154 0.79 0.08 -10.03
CA LYS A 154 1.34 1.08 -9.11
C LYS A 154 1.36 2.49 -9.69
N PHE A 155 1.48 2.65 -11.02
CA PHE A 155 1.19 3.92 -11.69
C PHE A 155 -0.28 4.34 -11.52
N TYR A 156 -1.21 3.37 -11.65
CA TYR A 156 -2.62 3.64 -11.36
C TYR A 156 -2.83 4.15 -9.94
N VAL A 157 -2.26 3.47 -8.94
CA VAL A 157 -2.36 3.86 -7.52
C VAL A 157 -1.82 5.27 -7.29
N ASP A 158 -0.69 5.61 -7.91
CA ASP A 158 -0.10 6.94 -7.78
C ASP A 158 -0.98 8.02 -8.41
N GLY A 159 -1.43 7.82 -9.65
CA GLY A 159 -2.31 8.76 -10.34
C GLY A 159 -3.65 8.95 -9.62
N LEU A 160 -4.26 7.86 -9.14
CA LEU A 160 -5.47 7.93 -8.34
C LEU A 160 -5.25 8.70 -7.03
N SER A 161 -4.12 8.47 -6.35
CA SER A 161 -3.81 9.18 -5.09
C SER A 161 -3.72 10.68 -5.31
N GLN A 162 -3.03 11.12 -6.37
CA GLN A 162 -2.90 12.53 -6.72
C GLN A 162 -4.26 13.17 -7.06
N ALA A 163 -5.11 12.49 -7.81
CA ALA A 163 -6.44 12.98 -8.17
C ALA A 163 -7.34 13.12 -6.94
N LEU A 164 -7.38 12.08 -6.08
CA LEU A 164 -8.19 12.08 -4.88
C LEU A 164 -7.70 13.06 -3.82
N ASP A 165 -6.41 13.36 -3.73
CA ASP A 165 -5.87 14.37 -2.82
C ASP A 165 -6.43 15.76 -3.14
N ILE A 166 -6.58 16.08 -4.44
CA ILE A 166 -7.17 17.34 -4.90
C ILE A 166 -8.69 17.31 -4.73
N GLU A 167 -9.36 16.21 -5.19
CA GLU A 167 -10.81 16.09 -5.18
C GLU A 167 -11.39 16.06 -3.76
N TRP A 168 -10.73 15.39 -2.82
CA TRP A 168 -11.23 15.19 -1.47
C TRP A 168 -10.78 16.26 -0.47
N ALA A 169 -9.92 17.19 -0.90
CA ALA A 169 -9.52 18.34 -0.08
C ALA A 169 -10.70 19.18 0.42
N GLU A 170 -11.76 19.32 -0.40
CA GLU A 170 -13.00 20.01 0.01
C GLU A 170 -13.74 19.33 1.16
N HIS A 171 -13.42 18.05 1.44
CA HIS A 171 -14.00 17.25 2.51
C HIS A 171 -13.06 17.06 3.70
N ASP A 172 -11.96 17.80 3.77
CA ASP A 172 -10.91 17.70 4.81
C ASP A 172 -10.28 16.29 4.87
N ILE A 173 -10.17 15.63 3.70
CA ILE A 173 -9.53 14.33 3.56
C ILE A 173 -8.24 14.50 2.77
N HIS A 174 -7.11 14.15 3.38
CA HIS A 174 -5.82 14.12 2.71
C HIS A 174 -5.52 12.72 2.15
N VAL A 175 -5.02 12.64 0.91
CA VAL A 175 -4.65 11.37 0.29
C VAL A 175 -3.17 11.39 -0.09
N THR A 176 -2.44 10.35 0.31
CA THR A 176 -1.01 10.23 0.00
C THR A 176 -0.65 8.86 -0.54
N SER A 177 0.43 8.79 -1.32
CA SER A 177 1.06 7.54 -1.75
C SER A 177 2.43 7.34 -1.09
N LEU A 178 2.70 6.13 -0.58
CA LEU A 178 4.03 5.71 -0.14
C LEU A 178 4.70 4.90 -1.25
N LYS A 179 5.90 5.29 -1.67
CA LYS A 179 6.66 4.65 -2.74
C LYS A 179 7.94 4.01 -2.19
N PRO A 180 7.84 2.84 -1.54
CA PRO A 180 9.01 2.12 -1.04
C PRO A 180 9.79 1.45 -2.19
N PRO A 181 11.11 1.20 -2.00
CA PRO A 181 11.89 0.27 -2.83
C PRO A 181 11.46 -1.19 -2.59
N ALA A 182 12.28 -2.16 -2.99
CA ALA A 182 12.10 -3.55 -2.57
C ALA A 182 12.29 -3.69 -1.06
N ILE A 183 11.31 -4.31 -0.39
CA ILE A 183 11.24 -4.42 1.08
C ILE A 183 11.48 -5.87 1.49
N ASN A 184 12.15 -6.09 2.61
CA ASN A 184 12.35 -7.41 3.22
C ASN A 184 11.02 -8.01 3.68
N THR A 185 10.36 -8.69 2.75
CA THR A 185 9.07 -9.37 2.91
C THR A 185 9.02 -10.56 1.95
N ALA A 186 8.06 -11.47 2.15
CA ALA A 186 7.86 -12.58 1.21
C ALA A 186 7.65 -12.11 -0.24
N MET A 187 6.93 -11.00 -0.44
CA MET A 187 6.76 -10.37 -1.76
C MET A 187 8.09 -9.82 -2.29
N GLY A 188 8.88 -9.15 -1.46
CA GLY A 188 10.18 -8.61 -1.84
C GLY A 188 11.16 -9.70 -2.27
N HIS A 189 11.17 -10.84 -1.60
CA HIS A 189 12.00 -11.98 -1.99
C HIS A 189 11.58 -12.63 -3.31
N GLN A 190 10.29 -12.62 -3.65
CA GLN A 190 9.84 -13.03 -5.00
C GLN A 190 10.40 -12.11 -6.09
N LEU A 191 10.50 -10.81 -5.81
CA LEU A 191 11.10 -9.84 -6.71
C LEU A 191 12.61 -10.06 -6.87
N GLU A 192 13.33 -10.29 -5.76
CA GLU A 192 14.78 -10.49 -5.76
C GLU A 192 15.21 -11.77 -6.49
N ALA A 193 14.44 -12.85 -6.36
CA ALA A 193 14.76 -14.14 -6.98
C ALA A 193 14.87 -14.09 -8.53
N ARG A 194 14.27 -13.10 -9.19
CA ARG A 194 14.32 -12.92 -10.63
C ARG A 194 15.10 -11.68 -11.09
N HIS A 195 15.24 -10.68 -10.22
CA HIS A 195 16.07 -9.51 -10.49
C HIS A 195 17.47 -9.75 -9.95
N THR A 196 18.44 -9.90 -10.84
CA THR A 196 19.85 -9.99 -10.46
C THR A 196 20.27 -8.81 -9.60
N ALA A 197 21.23 -9.00 -8.73
CA ALA A 197 21.96 -8.19 -7.74
C ALA A 197 21.89 -6.62 -7.78
N LYS A 198 21.22 -6.00 -8.74
CA LYS A 198 21.22 -4.54 -8.93
C LYS A 198 20.03 -3.82 -8.27
N MET A 199 19.00 -4.54 -7.84
CA MET A 199 17.90 -3.99 -7.01
C MET A 199 17.82 -4.72 -5.67
N PRO A 200 18.80 -4.52 -4.78
CA PRO A 200 18.83 -5.23 -3.51
C PRO A 200 17.65 -4.80 -2.63
N ILE A 201 17.18 -5.71 -1.80
CA ILE A 201 16.32 -5.38 -0.66
C ILE A 201 17.15 -4.48 0.28
N THR A 202 16.70 -3.24 0.45
CA THR A 202 17.46 -2.22 1.19
C THR A 202 16.69 -1.63 2.37
N MET A 203 15.46 -2.10 2.61
CA MET A 203 14.57 -1.50 3.59
C MET A 203 13.73 -2.58 4.28
N GLU A 204 13.50 -2.40 5.57
CA GLU A 204 12.66 -3.27 6.38
C GLU A 204 11.21 -2.79 6.40
N ALA A 205 10.26 -3.72 6.64
CA ALA A 205 8.85 -3.38 6.77
C ALA A 205 8.58 -2.35 7.89
N ALA A 206 9.38 -2.38 8.96
CA ALA A 206 9.28 -1.43 10.07
C ALA A 206 9.60 0.01 9.65
N GLU A 207 10.54 0.22 8.72
CA GLU A 207 10.87 1.55 8.22
C GLU A 207 9.73 2.13 7.38
N VAL A 208 9.07 1.28 6.56
CA VAL A 208 7.87 1.69 5.80
C VAL A 208 6.72 2.01 6.76
N ALA A 209 6.55 1.22 7.82
CA ALA A 209 5.53 1.43 8.83
C ALA A 209 5.73 2.77 9.57
N GLN A 210 6.96 3.08 9.95
CA GLN A 210 7.28 4.38 10.56
C GLN A 210 7.03 5.54 9.58
N ALA A 211 7.35 5.37 8.30
CA ALA A 211 7.06 6.35 7.27
C ALA A 211 5.55 6.56 7.08
N ALA A 212 4.74 5.48 7.16
CA ALA A 212 3.29 5.58 7.11
C ALA A 212 2.73 6.39 8.29
N PHE A 213 3.25 6.17 9.49
CA PHE A 213 2.84 6.96 10.66
C PHE A 213 3.29 8.44 10.54
N ASN A 214 4.51 8.69 10.08
CA ASN A 214 5.01 10.05 9.86
C ASN A 214 4.21 10.79 8.78
N ALA A 215 3.71 10.09 7.75
CA ALA A 215 2.87 10.67 6.71
C ALA A 215 1.58 11.32 7.27
N VAL A 216 1.03 10.76 8.37
CA VAL A 216 -0.14 11.36 9.05
C VAL A 216 0.17 12.76 9.60
N ILE A 217 1.44 13.02 9.93
CA ILE A 217 1.88 14.31 10.47
C ILE A 217 2.35 15.24 9.35
N GLU A 218 3.12 14.72 8.40
CA GLU A 218 3.78 15.49 7.34
C GLU A 218 2.83 15.95 6.22
N ARG A 219 1.78 15.18 5.92
CA ARG A 219 0.72 15.49 4.93
C ARG A 219 1.25 15.91 3.57
N ARG A 220 2.19 15.16 3.04
CA ARG A 220 2.71 15.36 1.68
C ARG A 220 1.91 14.51 0.68
N PRO A 221 1.69 14.97 -0.55
CA PRO A 221 0.96 14.21 -1.58
C PRO A 221 1.57 12.84 -1.89
N HIS A 222 2.90 12.71 -1.73
CA HIS A 222 3.61 11.44 -1.91
C HIS A 222 4.89 11.39 -1.06
N HIS A 223 5.27 10.17 -0.67
CA HIS A 223 6.48 9.89 0.10
C HIS A 223 7.36 8.89 -0.65
N LEU A 224 8.46 9.37 -1.22
CA LEU A 224 9.49 8.54 -1.84
C LEU A 224 10.41 8.01 -0.73
N LEU A 225 10.41 6.70 -0.50
CA LEU A 225 11.21 6.08 0.56
C LEU A 225 12.55 5.60 0.00
N GLY A 226 13.61 5.91 0.73
CA GLY A 226 14.99 5.61 0.33
C GLY A 226 15.61 6.63 -0.62
N ARG A 227 16.93 6.83 -0.47
CA ARG A 227 17.69 7.81 -1.28
C ARG A 227 17.71 7.43 -2.77
N GLY A 228 17.83 6.13 -3.07
CA GLY A 228 17.85 5.62 -4.45
C GLY A 228 16.56 5.91 -5.21
N VAL A 229 15.40 5.72 -4.57
CA VAL A 229 14.09 6.01 -5.18
C VAL A 229 13.93 7.50 -5.47
N ARG A 230 14.33 8.36 -4.53
CA ARG A 230 14.29 9.82 -4.71
C ARG A 230 15.17 10.25 -5.88
N MET A 231 16.40 9.76 -5.94
CA MET A 231 17.32 10.07 -7.03
C MET A 231 16.78 9.57 -8.38
N TRP A 232 16.26 8.34 -8.43
CA TRP A 232 15.67 7.78 -9.64
C TRP A 232 14.48 8.61 -10.13
N SER A 233 13.58 8.99 -9.23
CA SER A 233 12.41 9.83 -9.57
C SER A 233 12.81 11.17 -10.18
N VAL A 234 13.84 11.83 -9.62
CA VAL A 234 14.34 13.10 -10.17
C VAL A 234 14.99 12.89 -11.55
N LEU A 235 15.82 11.87 -11.70
CA LEU A 235 16.49 11.58 -12.96
C LEU A 235 15.50 11.22 -14.07
N ASP A 236 14.51 10.35 -13.75
CA ASP A 236 13.49 9.94 -14.73
C ASP A 236 12.66 11.14 -15.21
N GLY A 237 12.32 12.08 -14.34
CA GLY A 237 11.59 13.31 -14.69
C GLY A 237 12.39 14.31 -15.51
N LEU A 238 13.73 14.26 -15.47
CA LEU A 238 14.62 15.18 -16.19
C LEU A 238 15.18 14.60 -17.51
N LEU A 239 15.25 13.28 -17.61
CA LEU A 239 15.86 12.61 -18.76
C LEU A 239 14.87 12.47 -19.92
N PRO A 240 15.33 12.65 -21.18
CA PRO A 240 14.54 12.23 -22.34
C PRO A 240 14.19 10.73 -22.24
N ALA A 241 12.98 10.34 -22.67
CA ALA A 241 12.44 8.97 -22.51
C ALA A 241 13.41 7.85 -22.92
N ARG A 242 14.22 8.05 -23.98
CA ARG A 242 15.26 7.10 -24.42
C ARG A 242 16.34 6.84 -23.36
N TRP A 243 16.66 7.86 -22.57
CA TRP A 243 17.66 7.74 -21.50
C TRP A 243 17.06 7.17 -20.23
N GLY A 244 15.82 7.54 -19.87
CA GLY A 244 15.07 6.91 -18.78
C GLY A 244 14.94 5.40 -18.99
N ARG A 245 14.55 4.98 -20.22
CA ARG A 245 14.53 3.55 -20.60
C ARG A 245 15.87 2.85 -20.40
N ARG A 246 17.00 3.47 -20.85
CA ARG A 246 18.34 2.89 -20.69
C ARG A 246 18.76 2.80 -19.23
N LEU A 247 18.48 3.83 -18.46
CA LEU A 247 18.77 3.87 -17.03
C LEU A 247 18.00 2.75 -16.30
N THR A 248 16.71 2.62 -16.56
CA THR A 248 15.89 1.57 -15.97
C THR A 248 16.41 0.18 -16.36
N ALA A 249 16.67 -0.07 -17.64
CA ALA A 249 17.25 -1.35 -18.11
C ALA A 249 18.56 -1.67 -17.37
N TYR A 250 19.44 -0.68 -17.21
CA TYR A 250 20.69 -0.84 -16.47
C TYR A 250 20.46 -1.14 -14.99
N LEU A 251 19.55 -0.39 -14.32
CA LEU A 251 19.27 -0.56 -12.88
C LEU A 251 18.65 -1.92 -12.55
N VAL A 252 17.84 -2.46 -13.45
CA VAL A 252 17.20 -3.78 -13.22
C VAL A 252 17.98 -4.94 -13.84
N GLY A 253 19.08 -4.66 -14.55
CA GLY A 253 19.91 -5.70 -15.17
C GLY A 253 19.30 -6.31 -16.44
N ALA A 254 18.37 -5.61 -17.07
CA ALA A 254 17.85 -5.95 -18.40
C ALA A 254 18.81 -5.41 -19.46
N SER A 255 19.41 -6.29 -20.25
CA SER A 255 20.33 -5.96 -21.34
C SER A 255 19.59 -5.63 -22.64
#